data_29c032dd496c5affe06278ff42e87fab
#
_entry.id   29c032dd496c5affe06278ff42e87fab
#
_cell.length_a   1.000
_cell.length_b   1.000
_cell.length_c   1.000
_cell.angle_alpha   90.00
_cell.angle_beta   90.00
_cell.angle_gamma   90.00
#
_symmetry.space_group_name_H-M   'P 1'
#
loop_
_entity.id
_entity.type
_entity.pdbx_description
1 polymer ?
#
loop_
_entity_poly.entity_id
_entity_poly.type
_entity_poly.pdbx_seq_one_letter_code
_entity_poly.pdbx_strand_id
1 'polypeptide(L)'
;MDTRTCYCRNTKCKSYGQTGSDAQLHRYDTHRQAPRFQCGFCSRLVSSRAGTAYAGIRTPETTYRLGAKLLAEGMSIRAAARILEVDKDTLCQWVPRLGQHSLRLMAYYFRGLHITECQLDELWTFVYKKEAHLDPVDQVLGLYGDAWIWIAFAPECKLVLAWVVGKRTLREAQQLIKHLKTSLDEHLPFFTSDNLPHYADALLAEYGELYQPPKREGPGRPPLPYKVPPENLLYAVVVKRRENGRVVEISTEVIYGSPQRIAARLGHSSTMNVISTYGVERNNLTIRQHSRRMTRKVNAFSKDQFYLTSQLALAFAYYHFAVPHRGLRQRLETPQSTNGPKGSLKKWRERTPAMAAGLTDHVWTMDELLSFRVPPKCHW
;
A
#
# COMPACT_ATOMS: atom_id res chain seq x y z
N MET A 1 22.76 -11.70 -3.64
CA MET A 1 22.10 -11.27 -2.38
C MET A 1 23.15 -10.62 -1.48
N ASP A 2 22.95 -9.40 -1.03
CA ASP A 2 23.92 -8.66 -0.20
C ASP A 2 23.98 -9.26 1.22
N THR A 3 25.12 -9.81 1.59
CA THR A 3 25.33 -10.43 2.89
C THR A 3 25.63 -9.42 4.01
N ARG A 4 26.03 -8.19 3.65
CA ARG A 4 26.30 -7.10 4.60
C ARG A 4 25.06 -6.67 5.39
N THR A 5 23.87 -6.93 4.85
CA THR A 5 22.59 -6.65 5.50
C THR A 5 22.08 -7.80 6.37
N CYS A 6 22.82 -8.93 6.48
CA CYS A 6 22.46 -10.05 7.35
C CYS A 6 22.57 -9.65 8.81
N TYR A 7 21.67 -10.16 9.66
CA TYR A 7 21.66 -9.91 11.11
C TYR A 7 21.21 -11.14 11.90
N CYS A 8 21.63 -11.22 13.15
CA CYS A 8 21.17 -12.26 14.07
C CYS A 8 19.65 -12.08 14.36
N ARG A 9 18.86 -13.11 14.18
CA ARG A 9 17.41 -13.10 14.39
C ARG A 9 16.95 -13.58 15.77
N ASN A 10 17.88 -13.87 16.67
CA ASN A 10 17.57 -14.22 18.04
C ASN A 10 17.28 -12.94 18.83
N THR A 11 16.04 -12.71 19.21
CA THR A 11 15.59 -11.51 19.94
C THR A 11 16.28 -11.32 21.29
N LYS A 12 16.82 -12.43 21.88
CA LYS A 12 17.57 -12.41 23.14
C LYS A 12 19.09 -12.22 22.95
N CYS A 13 19.56 -12.07 21.71
CA CYS A 13 20.97 -11.94 21.41
C CYS A 13 21.39 -10.46 21.42
N LYS A 14 22.58 -10.16 21.92
CA LYS A 14 23.16 -8.80 21.91
C LYS A 14 23.30 -8.24 20.47
N SER A 15 23.54 -9.11 19.49
CA SER A 15 23.66 -8.77 18.07
C SER A 15 22.32 -8.80 17.31
N TYR A 16 21.18 -8.83 18.01
CA TYR A 16 19.88 -8.85 17.35
C TYR A 16 19.66 -7.59 16.50
N GLY A 17 19.42 -7.78 15.21
CA GLY A 17 19.15 -6.70 14.26
C GLY A 17 20.34 -5.86 13.85
N GLN A 18 21.54 -6.11 14.38
CA GLN A 18 22.76 -5.44 13.97
C GLN A 18 23.27 -6.00 12.64
N THR A 19 23.77 -5.14 11.76
CA THR A 19 24.24 -5.47 10.42
C THR A 19 25.72 -5.09 10.22
N GLY A 20 26.31 -5.54 9.14
CA GLY A 20 27.72 -5.24 8.82
C GLY A 20 28.70 -5.84 9.85
N SER A 21 29.72 -5.09 10.24
CA SER A 21 30.72 -5.50 11.24
C SER A 21 30.11 -5.79 12.60
N ASP A 22 29.07 -5.04 12.99
CA ASP A 22 28.44 -5.12 14.31
C ASP A 22 27.61 -6.40 14.47
N ALA A 23 27.21 -7.01 13.35
CA ALA A 23 26.43 -8.24 13.36
C ALA A 23 27.18 -9.45 13.96
N GLN A 24 28.54 -9.42 13.98
CA GLN A 24 29.38 -10.53 14.44
C GLN A 24 28.95 -11.88 13.82
N LEU A 25 28.69 -11.87 12.52
CA LEU A 25 28.27 -13.05 11.76
C LEU A 25 29.48 -13.63 11.01
N HIS A 26 29.87 -14.85 11.35
CA HIS A 26 30.96 -15.55 10.70
C HIS A 26 30.41 -16.55 9.68
N ARG A 27 31.02 -16.62 8.50
CA ARG A 27 30.61 -17.61 7.49
C ARG A 27 30.76 -19.02 8.06
N TYR A 28 29.68 -19.81 7.94
CA TYR A 28 29.66 -21.19 8.46
C TYR A 28 29.73 -22.22 7.33
N ASP A 29 28.71 -22.25 6.47
CA ASP A 29 28.62 -23.19 5.33
C ASP A 29 27.73 -22.61 4.21
N THR A 30 27.37 -23.48 3.26
CA THR A 30 26.37 -23.19 2.23
C THR A 30 25.33 -24.30 2.22
N HIS A 31 24.08 -23.94 2.48
CA HIS A 31 22.94 -24.84 2.45
C HIS A 31 21.93 -24.42 1.39
N ARG A 32 21.58 -25.36 0.47
CA ARG A 32 20.64 -25.11 -0.65
C ARG A 32 20.99 -23.85 -1.44
N GLN A 33 22.26 -23.74 -1.86
CA GLN A 33 22.82 -22.60 -2.60
C GLN A 33 22.75 -21.25 -1.87
N ALA A 34 22.44 -21.23 -0.58
CA ALA A 34 22.44 -20.02 0.24
C ALA A 34 23.53 -20.10 1.31
N PRO A 35 24.44 -19.11 1.40
CA PRO A 35 25.39 -19.03 2.49
C PRO A 35 24.66 -18.97 3.84
N ARG A 36 25.23 -19.68 4.85
CA ARG A 36 24.81 -19.55 6.23
C ARG A 36 25.94 -18.94 7.06
N PHE A 37 25.53 -18.21 8.07
CA PHE A 37 26.42 -17.52 9.00
C PHE A 37 26.10 -18.00 10.40
N GLN A 38 27.12 -18.10 11.24
CA GLN A 38 26.98 -18.33 12.66
C GLN A 38 27.17 -17.03 13.42
N CYS A 39 26.25 -16.72 14.34
CA CYS A 39 26.39 -15.56 15.22
C CYS A 39 27.46 -15.83 16.28
N GLY A 40 28.45 -14.93 16.40
CA GLY A 40 29.53 -15.04 17.38
C GLY A 40 29.05 -14.93 18.85
N PHE A 41 27.89 -14.34 19.12
CA PHE A 41 27.35 -14.22 20.48
C PHE A 41 26.45 -15.37 20.91
N CYS A 42 25.60 -15.88 20.04
CA CYS A 42 24.60 -16.89 20.44
C CYS A 42 24.69 -18.18 19.66
N SER A 43 25.69 -18.33 18.80
CA SER A 43 25.97 -19.50 17.95
C SER A 43 24.83 -19.95 17.02
N ARG A 44 23.71 -19.19 16.94
CA ARG A 44 22.62 -19.50 16.02
C ARG A 44 23.03 -19.29 14.58
N LEU A 45 22.57 -20.21 13.72
CA LEU A 45 22.76 -20.11 12.28
C LEU A 45 21.73 -19.20 11.64
N VAL A 46 22.20 -18.35 10.74
CA VAL A 46 21.39 -17.39 9.95
C VAL A 46 21.66 -17.65 8.48
N SER A 47 20.62 -17.95 7.70
CA SER A 47 20.74 -18.05 6.24
C SER A 47 20.85 -16.64 5.62
N SER A 48 21.63 -16.50 4.56
CA SER A 48 21.66 -15.27 3.74
C SER A 48 20.30 -14.88 3.17
N ARG A 49 19.34 -15.79 3.09
CA ARG A 49 17.95 -15.53 2.68
C ARG A 49 17.04 -15.05 3.84
N ALA A 50 17.50 -15.14 5.06
CA ALA A 50 16.71 -14.77 6.22
C ALA A 50 16.31 -13.28 6.19
N GLY A 51 15.04 -12.98 6.42
CA GLY A 51 14.49 -11.61 6.34
C GLY A 51 14.10 -11.13 4.94
N THR A 52 14.33 -11.92 3.92
CA THR A 52 13.93 -11.67 2.52
C THR A 52 12.72 -12.51 2.12
N ALA A 53 12.11 -12.25 0.96
CA ALA A 53 11.04 -13.09 0.41
C ALA A 53 11.53 -14.51 0.03
N TYR A 54 12.82 -14.69 -0.17
CA TYR A 54 13.42 -16.00 -0.49
C TYR A 54 13.59 -16.91 0.73
N ALA A 55 13.31 -16.44 1.94
CA ALA A 55 13.47 -17.25 3.15
C ALA A 55 12.59 -18.50 3.12
N GLY A 56 13.21 -19.69 3.25
CA GLY A 56 12.52 -20.99 3.26
C GLY A 56 11.98 -21.49 1.91
N ILE A 57 12.27 -20.82 0.80
CA ILE A 57 11.92 -21.27 -0.54
C ILE A 57 12.86 -22.40 -0.96
N ARG A 58 12.26 -23.50 -1.50
CA ARG A 58 12.98 -24.66 -2.02
C ARG A 58 13.14 -24.62 -3.54
N THR A 59 12.22 -23.96 -4.23
CA THR A 59 12.25 -23.72 -5.67
C THR A 59 13.45 -22.84 -6.04
N PRO A 60 14.07 -23.02 -7.22
CA PRO A 60 15.11 -22.12 -7.72
C PRO A 60 14.68 -20.65 -7.65
N GLU A 61 15.59 -19.75 -7.24
CA GLU A 61 15.29 -18.32 -7.08
C GLU A 61 14.78 -17.68 -8.37
N THR A 62 15.30 -18.11 -9.52
CA THR A 62 14.87 -17.63 -10.84
C THR A 62 13.41 -17.94 -11.11
N THR A 63 12.96 -19.18 -10.84
CA THR A 63 11.56 -19.60 -11.00
C THR A 63 10.66 -18.87 -10.02
N TYR A 64 11.05 -18.77 -8.75
CA TYR A 64 10.29 -18.04 -7.73
C TYR A 64 10.14 -16.56 -8.06
N ARG A 65 11.23 -15.89 -8.49
CA ARG A 65 11.24 -14.50 -8.93
C ARG A 65 10.33 -14.27 -10.15
N LEU A 66 10.41 -15.14 -11.16
CA LEU A 66 9.54 -15.06 -12.33
C LEU A 66 8.07 -15.25 -11.93
N GLY A 67 7.77 -16.20 -11.04
CA GLY A 67 6.42 -16.41 -10.50
C GLY A 67 5.88 -15.20 -9.75
N ALA A 68 6.69 -14.58 -8.91
CA ALA A 68 6.34 -13.35 -8.22
C ALA A 68 6.01 -12.23 -9.21
N LYS A 69 6.81 -12.07 -10.27
CA LYS A 69 6.58 -11.07 -11.33
C LYS A 69 5.29 -11.34 -12.09
N LEU A 70 5.04 -12.57 -12.52
CA LEU A 70 3.80 -12.96 -13.23
C LEU A 70 2.55 -12.68 -12.38
N LEU A 71 2.60 -12.97 -11.08
CA LEU A 71 1.50 -12.69 -10.15
C LEU A 71 1.30 -11.17 -9.95
N ALA A 72 2.38 -10.40 -9.86
CA ALA A 72 2.33 -8.94 -9.70
C ALA A 72 1.81 -8.22 -10.96
N GLU A 73 2.03 -8.82 -12.15
CA GLU A 73 1.47 -8.36 -13.43
C GLU A 73 0.01 -8.80 -13.64
N GLY A 74 -0.63 -9.36 -12.62
CA GLY A 74 -2.05 -9.73 -12.67
C GLY A 74 -2.34 -11.06 -13.35
N MET A 75 -1.33 -11.92 -13.52
CA MET A 75 -1.56 -13.27 -14.05
C MET A 75 -2.28 -14.16 -13.04
N SER A 76 -3.17 -15.03 -13.52
CA SER A 76 -3.83 -15.99 -12.63
C SER A 76 -2.85 -17.06 -12.15
N ILE A 77 -3.05 -17.59 -10.92
CA ILE A 77 -2.22 -18.63 -10.32
C ILE A 77 -2.10 -19.84 -11.27
N ARG A 78 -3.20 -20.31 -11.85
CA ARG A 78 -3.19 -21.46 -12.77
C ARG A 78 -2.41 -21.20 -14.06
N ALA A 79 -2.49 -19.98 -14.60
CA ALA A 79 -1.71 -19.64 -15.80
C ALA A 79 -0.21 -19.53 -15.48
N ALA A 80 0.14 -18.85 -14.40
CA ALA A 80 1.52 -18.75 -13.94
C ALA A 80 2.13 -20.13 -13.63
N ALA A 81 1.37 -21.04 -13.00
CA ALA A 81 1.80 -22.43 -12.71
C ALA A 81 2.12 -23.20 -13.98
N ARG A 82 1.27 -23.08 -15.03
CA ARG A 82 1.54 -23.74 -16.33
C ARG A 82 2.79 -23.20 -17.03
N ILE A 83 3.01 -21.88 -16.98
CA ILE A 83 4.17 -21.24 -17.61
C ILE A 83 5.47 -21.62 -16.91
N LEU A 84 5.42 -21.76 -15.57
CA LEU A 84 6.58 -22.08 -14.75
C LEU A 84 6.83 -23.58 -14.60
N GLU A 85 5.91 -24.42 -15.10
CA GLU A 85 5.94 -25.87 -14.96
C GLU A 85 6.03 -26.31 -13.49
N VAL A 86 5.30 -25.60 -12.59
CA VAL A 86 5.20 -25.91 -11.17
C VAL A 86 3.76 -26.19 -10.78
N ASP A 87 3.58 -26.91 -9.69
CA ASP A 87 2.23 -27.18 -9.17
C ASP A 87 1.56 -25.89 -8.69
N LYS A 88 0.24 -25.76 -8.95
CA LYS A 88 -0.57 -24.59 -8.59
C LYS A 88 -0.58 -24.31 -7.08
N ASP A 89 -0.50 -25.36 -6.26
CA ASP A 89 -0.54 -25.22 -4.81
C ASP A 89 0.80 -24.67 -4.28
N THR A 90 1.91 -24.96 -4.99
CA THR A 90 3.21 -24.31 -4.75
C THR A 90 3.09 -22.80 -4.96
N LEU A 91 2.49 -22.35 -6.06
CA LEU A 91 2.26 -20.92 -6.30
C LEU A 91 1.31 -20.31 -5.27
N CYS A 92 0.24 -21.02 -4.89
CA CYS A 92 -0.66 -20.58 -3.82
C CYS A 92 0.09 -20.32 -2.52
N GLN A 93 1.03 -21.19 -2.13
CA GLN A 93 1.85 -21.01 -0.93
C GLN A 93 2.81 -19.81 -1.01
N TRP A 94 3.20 -19.38 -2.22
CA TRP A 94 4.06 -18.21 -2.38
C TRP A 94 3.32 -16.89 -2.12
N VAL A 95 2.02 -16.81 -2.46
CA VAL A 95 1.23 -15.57 -2.33
C VAL A 95 1.29 -14.98 -0.92
N PRO A 96 1.01 -15.72 0.17
CA PRO A 96 1.14 -15.17 1.52
C PRO A 96 2.55 -14.70 1.88
N ARG A 97 3.58 -15.43 1.45
CA ARG A 97 4.98 -15.07 1.72
C ARG A 97 5.36 -13.78 1.02
N LEU A 98 5.01 -13.66 -0.27
CA LEU A 98 5.20 -12.46 -1.06
C LEU A 98 4.44 -11.28 -0.47
N GLY A 99 3.17 -11.49 -0.11
CA GLY A 99 2.33 -10.48 0.50
C GLY A 99 2.88 -9.96 1.83
N GLN A 100 3.22 -10.85 2.75
CA GLN A 100 3.79 -10.47 4.05
C GLN A 100 5.14 -9.75 3.92
N HIS A 101 5.98 -10.17 2.96
CA HIS A 101 7.23 -9.47 2.67
C HIS A 101 6.96 -8.06 2.16
N SER A 102 6.04 -7.92 1.20
CA SER A 102 5.63 -6.64 0.62
C SER A 102 5.04 -5.67 1.65
N LEU A 103 4.20 -6.17 2.56
CA LEU A 103 3.67 -5.38 3.68
C LEU A 103 4.80 -4.83 4.55
N ARG A 104 5.74 -5.68 4.97
CA ARG A 104 6.88 -5.26 5.80
C ARG A 104 7.78 -4.27 5.08
N LEU A 105 8.01 -4.44 3.78
CA LEU A 105 8.79 -3.52 2.96
C LEU A 105 8.11 -2.15 2.90
N MET A 106 6.82 -2.10 2.59
CA MET A 106 6.07 -0.83 2.58
C MET A 106 6.04 -0.18 3.96
N ALA A 107 5.84 -0.94 5.04
CA ALA A 107 5.92 -0.43 6.41
C ALA A 107 7.28 0.18 6.78
N TYR A 108 8.34 -0.32 6.19
CA TYR A 108 9.67 0.25 6.38
C TYR A 108 9.83 1.59 5.67
N TYR A 109 9.38 1.68 4.42
CA TYR A 109 9.58 2.88 3.58
C TYR A 109 8.53 3.97 3.81
N PHE A 110 7.29 3.61 4.14
CA PHE A 110 6.20 4.57 4.27
C PHE A 110 6.13 5.09 5.70
N ARG A 111 7.04 6.01 6.02
CA ARG A 111 7.13 6.69 7.33
C ARG A 111 7.58 8.11 7.15
N GLY A 112 6.90 9.03 7.83
CA GLY A 112 7.25 10.44 7.80
C GLY A 112 7.15 11.04 6.39
N LEU A 113 6.19 10.57 5.59
CA LEU A 113 5.98 11.08 4.24
C LEU A 113 5.35 12.45 4.29
N HIS A 114 5.99 13.42 3.65
CA HIS A 114 5.39 14.73 3.43
C HIS A 114 4.47 14.68 2.23
N ILE A 115 3.16 14.67 2.48
CA ILE A 115 2.11 14.56 1.46
C ILE A 115 1.22 15.80 1.53
N THR A 116 1.00 16.46 0.40
CA THR A 116 0.20 17.68 0.33
C THR A 116 -1.28 17.39 0.09
N GLU A 117 -1.59 16.29 -0.61
CA GLU A 117 -2.96 15.91 -1.00
C GLU A 117 -3.18 14.42 -0.82
N CYS A 118 -4.34 14.04 -0.29
CA CYS A 118 -4.73 12.65 -0.12
C CYS A 118 -6.17 12.44 -0.57
N GLN A 119 -6.35 11.56 -1.56
CA GLN A 119 -7.66 11.15 -2.06
C GLN A 119 -8.06 9.82 -1.42
N LEU A 120 -9.28 9.74 -0.91
CA LEU A 120 -9.85 8.55 -0.26
C LEU A 120 -10.94 7.97 -1.17
N ASP A 121 -10.96 6.63 -1.32
CA ASP A 121 -11.97 5.92 -2.11
C ASP A 121 -12.08 4.48 -1.65
N GLU A 122 -13.15 3.77 -2.05
CA GLU A 122 -13.31 2.36 -1.79
C GLU A 122 -13.67 1.56 -3.04
N LEU A 123 -12.93 0.48 -3.24
CA LEU A 123 -13.03 -0.40 -4.41
C LEU A 123 -13.75 -1.69 -4.05
N TRP A 124 -14.95 -1.90 -4.60
CA TRP A 124 -15.73 -3.11 -4.35
C TRP A 124 -15.13 -4.36 -4.99
N THR A 125 -15.19 -5.44 -4.25
CA THR A 125 -14.94 -6.83 -4.66
C THR A 125 -15.80 -7.78 -3.79
N PHE A 126 -15.53 -9.08 -3.85
CA PHE A 126 -16.16 -10.06 -2.95
C PHE A 126 -15.20 -11.22 -2.68
N VAL A 127 -15.46 -11.94 -1.60
CA VAL A 127 -14.73 -13.14 -1.19
C VAL A 127 -15.68 -14.33 -1.25
N TYR A 128 -15.31 -15.37 -2.00
CA TYR A 128 -16.01 -16.64 -2.19
C TYR A 128 -17.38 -16.50 -2.90
N LYS A 129 -18.37 -15.86 -2.27
CA LYS A 129 -19.71 -15.54 -2.79
C LYS A 129 -19.97 -14.04 -2.64
N LYS A 130 -20.83 -13.44 -3.46
CA LYS A 130 -21.35 -12.10 -3.22
C LYS A 130 -22.33 -12.12 -2.03
N GLU A 131 -22.46 -10.99 -1.35
CA GLU A 131 -23.36 -10.86 -0.19
C GLU A 131 -24.79 -11.37 -0.50
N ALA A 132 -25.33 -11.02 -1.66
CA ALA A 132 -26.67 -11.43 -2.09
C ALA A 132 -26.86 -12.95 -2.32
N HIS A 133 -25.79 -13.73 -2.28
CA HIS A 133 -25.79 -15.18 -2.49
C HIS A 133 -25.26 -15.97 -1.28
N LEU A 134 -25.13 -15.34 -0.12
CA LEU A 134 -24.75 -16.00 1.11
C LEU A 134 -25.95 -16.75 1.68
N ASP A 135 -25.69 -17.97 2.16
CA ASP A 135 -26.65 -18.68 3.01
C ASP A 135 -26.61 -18.14 4.45
N PRO A 136 -27.60 -18.44 5.29
CA PRO A 136 -27.68 -17.92 6.66
C PRO A 136 -26.44 -18.24 7.52
N VAL A 137 -25.81 -19.40 7.31
CA VAL A 137 -24.61 -19.80 8.06
C VAL A 137 -23.41 -18.94 7.64
N ASP A 138 -23.19 -18.78 6.35
CA ASP A 138 -22.12 -17.93 5.79
C ASP A 138 -22.30 -16.45 6.25
N GLN A 139 -23.55 -15.95 6.33
CA GLN A 139 -23.85 -14.60 6.85
C GLN A 139 -23.44 -14.43 8.29
N VAL A 140 -23.76 -15.39 9.15
CA VAL A 140 -23.40 -15.35 10.59
C VAL A 140 -21.88 -15.43 10.78
N LEU A 141 -21.22 -16.29 10.03
CA LEU A 141 -19.76 -16.45 10.10
C LEU A 141 -19.00 -15.19 9.63
N GLY A 142 -19.58 -14.38 8.72
CA GLY A 142 -18.99 -13.11 8.25
C GLY A 142 -17.67 -13.25 7.51
N LEU A 143 -17.30 -14.48 7.08
CA LEU A 143 -16.02 -14.77 6.41
C LEU A 143 -16.06 -14.48 4.91
N TYR A 144 -17.27 -14.46 4.33
CA TYR A 144 -17.53 -14.33 2.90
C TYR A 144 -18.40 -13.11 2.59
N GLY A 145 -18.72 -12.91 1.32
CA GLY A 145 -19.58 -11.83 0.88
C GLY A 145 -18.82 -10.67 0.28
N ASP A 146 -19.50 -9.53 0.22
CA ASP A 146 -18.94 -8.31 -0.32
C ASP A 146 -17.77 -7.82 0.54
N ALA A 147 -16.71 -7.43 -0.12
CA ALA A 147 -15.50 -6.88 0.47
C ALA A 147 -15.11 -5.60 -0.26
N TRP A 148 -14.55 -4.66 0.48
CA TRP A 148 -14.15 -3.36 -0.02
C TRP A 148 -12.67 -3.15 0.27
N ILE A 149 -11.95 -2.61 -0.72
CA ILE A 149 -10.58 -2.16 -0.53
C ILE A 149 -10.65 -0.66 -0.35
N TRP A 150 -10.49 -0.21 0.89
CA TRP A 150 -10.38 1.18 1.28
C TRP A 150 -8.99 1.69 0.94
N ILE A 151 -8.87 2.83 0.32
CA ILE A 151 -7.62 3.34 -0.24
C ILE A 151 -7.42 4.80 0.16
N ALA A 152 -6.21 5.11 0.62
CA ALA A 152 -5.69 6.46 0.74
C ALA A 152 -4.57 6.65 -0.31
N PHE A 153 -4.75 7.58 -1.22
CA PHE A 153 -3.91 7.76 -2.40
C PHE A 153 -3.35 9.18 -2.48
N ALA A 154 -2.04 9.30 -2.70
CA ALA A 154 -1.36 10.56 -2.96
C ALA A 154 -1.32 10.85 -4.47
N PRO A 155 -2.10 11.82 -5.00
CA PRO A 155 -2.15 12.08 -6.43
C PRO A 155 -0.85 12.67 -7.00
N GLU A 156 -0.03 13.34 -6.21
CA GLU A 156 1.24 13.95 -6.60
C GLU A 156 2.32 12.94 -6.95
N CYS A 157 2.48 11.90 -6.13
CA CYS A 157 3.47 10.84 -6.32
C CYS A 157 2.86 9.51 -6.79
N LYS A 158 1.53 9.41 -6.91
CA LYS A 158 0.78 8.20 -7.29
C LYS A 158 0.98 7.02 -6.31
N LEU A 159 1.28 7.30 -5.04
CA LEU A 159 1.39 6.27 -4.00
C LEU A 159 0.01 5.90 -3.43
N VAL A 160 -0.24 4.62 -3.24
CA VAL A 160 -1.24 4.11 -2.29
C VAL A 160 -0.58 4.12 -0.91
N LEU A 161 -0.89 5.15 -0.11
CA LEU A 161 -0.25 5.42 1.20
C LEU A 161 -0.67 4.41 2.26
N ALA A 162 -1.96 4.08 2.26
CA ALA A 162 -2.56 3.11 3.15
C ALA A 162 -3.75 2.43 2.46
N TRP A 163 -4.08 1.23 2.89
CA TRP A 163 -5.24 0.49 2.41
C TRP A 163 -5.71 -0.54 3.44
N VAL A 164 -7.01 -0.87 3.39
CA VAL A 164 -7.66 -1.85 4.27
C VAL A 164 -8.62 -2.70 3.44
N VAL A 165 -8.67 -4.00 3.70
CA VAL A 165 -9.66 -4.90 3.11
C VAL A 165 -10.68 -5.27 4.19
N GLY A 166 -11.96 -5.01 3.94
CA GLY A 166 -13.01 -5.31 4.90
C GLY A 166 -14.40 -5.00 4.38
N LYS A 167 -15.34 -4.83 5.29
CA LYS A 167 -16.72 -4.42 4.97
C LYS A 167 -16.79 -2.91 4.73
N ARG A 168 -17.92 -2.39 4.23
CA ARG A 168 -18.12 -0.96 4.02
C ARG A 168 -18.71 -0.32 5.28
N THR A 169 -17.89 -0.22 6.33
CA THR A 169 -18.29 0.31 7.62
C THR A 169 -17.34 1.39 8.15
N LEU A 170 -17.79 2.15 9.15
CA LEU A 170 -16.98 3.17 9.83
C LEU A 170 -15.69 2.58 10.42
N ARG A 171 -15.71 1.33 10.90
CA ARG A 171 -14.55 0.66 11.48
C ARG A 171 -13.39 0.56 10.49
N GLU A 172 -13.66 0.17 9.26
CA GLU A 172 -12.65 0.04 8.21
C GLU A 172 -12.15 1.43 7.76
N ALA A 173 -13.03 2.43 7.70
CA ALA A 173 -12.63 3.81 7.45
C ALA A 173 -11.66 4.32 8.54
N GLN A 174 -11.97 4.09 9.82
CA GLN A 174 -11.09 4.43 10.94
C GLN A 174 -9.76 3.69 10.89
N GLN A 175 -9.76 2.40 10.53
CA GLN A 175 -8.51 1.65 10.34
C GLN A 175 -7.67 2.24 9.20
N LEU A 176 -8.29 2.62 8.08
CA LEU A 176 -7.58 3.27 6.98
C LEU A 176 -6.89 4.56 7.45
N ILE A 177 -7.62 5.46 8.11
CA ILE A 177 -7.06 6.73 8.56
C ILE A 177 -5.98 6.53 9.63
N LYS A 178 -6.16 5.56 10.52
CA LYS A 178 -5.13 5.18 11.50
C LYS A 178 -3.84 4.68 10.84
N HIS A 179 -3.95 3.81 9.84
CA HIS A 179 -2.77 3.34 9.07
C HIS A 179 -2.13 4.50 8.30
N LEU A 180 -2.94 5.34 7.66
CA LEU A 180 -2.46 6.52 6.94
C LEU A 180 -1.63 7.44 7.86
N LYS A 181 -2.13 7.71 9.06
CA LYS A 181 -1.46 8.55 10.05
C LYS A 181 -0.06 8.04 10.40
N THR A 182 0.16 6.73 10.42
CA THR A 182 1.49 6.15 10.69
C THR A 182 2.48 6.33 9.54
N SER A 183 1.99 6.62 8.34
CA SER A 183 2.81 6.82 7.13
C SER A 183 3.18 8.28 6.91
N LEU A 184 2.42 9.22 7.43
CA LEU A 184 2.61 10.66 7.24
C LEU A 184 3.59 11.26 8.27
N ASP A 185 4.15 12.42 7.93
CA ASP A 185 4.77 13.34 8.87
C ASP A 185 3.69 14.10 9.71
N GLU A 186 4.10 15.14 10.40
CA GLU A 186 3.18 15.98 11.22
C GLU A 186 2.28 16.88 10.37
N HIS A 187 2.53 17.00 9.06
CA HIS A 187 1.74 17.82 8.16
C HIS A 187 0.47 17.09 7.72
N LEU A 188 -0.70 17.74 7.88
CA LEU A 188 -1.95 17.18 7.40
C LEU A 188 -2.15 17.52 5.91
N PRO A 189 -2.35 16.50 5.05
CA PRO A 189 -2.71 16.72 3.66
C PRO A 189 -4.12 17.32 3.53
N PHE A 190 -4.40 17.92 2.39
CA PHE A 190 -5.77 18.19 1.99
C PHE A 190 -6.45 16.89 1.57
N PHE A 191 -7.51 16.50 2.30
CA PHE A 191 -8.26 15.28 2.03
C PHE A 191 -9.41 15.54 1.06
N THR A 192 -9.61 14.61 0.13
CA THR A 192 -10.78 14.58 -0.75
C THR A 192 -11.33 13.16 -0.88
N SER A 193 -12.67 13.03 -0.95
CA SER A 193 -13.32 11.74 -1.21
C SER A 193 -14.62 11.93 -1.99
N ASP A 194 -15.32 10.85 -2.30
CA ASP A 194 -16.75 10.91 -2.55
C ASP A 194 -17.52 11.21 -1.26
N ASN A 195 -18.84 11.42 -1.38
CA ASN A 195 -19.69 11.80 -0.24
C ASN A 195 -20.07 10.58 0.64
N LEU A 196 -19.08 9.75 1.06
CA LEU A 196 -19.30 8.71 2.06
C LEU A 196 -19.07 9.25 3.48
N PRO A 197 -20.10 9.31 4.36
CA PRO A 197 -20.01 9.93 5.69
C PRO A 197 -18.90 9.35 6.59
N HIS A 198 -18.59 8.07 6.43
CA HIS A 198 -17.57 7.39 7.22
C HIS A 198 -16.18 8.02 7.18
N TYR A 199 -15.83 8.72 6.08
CA TYR A 199 -14.54 9.41 6.00
C TYR A 199 -14.47 10.64 6.91
N ALA A 200 -15.56 11.43 6.99
CA ALA A 200 -15.62 12.57 7.90
C ALA A 200 -15.45 12.10 9.35
N ASP A 201 -16.23 11.10 9.77
CA ASP A 201 -16.16 10.53 11.11
C ASP A 201 -14.79 9.94 11.44
N ALA A 202 -14.18 9.24 10.48
CA ALA A 202 -12.85 8.64 10.66
C ALA A 202 -11.75 9.70 10.79
N LEU A 203 -11.78 10.76 9.97
CA LEU A 203 -10.84 11.88 10.04
C LEU A 203 -10.98 12.61 11.37
N LEU A 204 -12.21 12.90 11.81
CA LEU A 204 -12.47 13.52 13.11
C LEU A 204 -12.02 12.61 14.27
N ALA A 205 -12.22 11.30 14.17
CA ALA A 205 -11.80 10.37 15.20
C ALA A 205 -10.27 10.35 15.40
N GLU A 206 -9.49 10.43 14.31
CA GLU A 206 -8.02 10.31 14.37
C GLU A 206 -7.28 11.65 14.51
N TYR A 207 -7.80 12.73 13.93
CA TYR A 207 -7.15 14.04 13.93
C TYR A 207 -7.87 15.09 14.77
N GLY A 208 -9.11 14.82 15.21
CA GLY A 208 -9.89 15.77 16.00
C GLY A 208 -9.29 16.04 17.37
N GLU A 209 -9.35 17.30 17.79
CA GLU A 209 -8.95 17.78 19.11
C GLU A 209 -10.10 17.66 20.10
N LEU A 210 -9.78 17.33 21.35
CA LEU A 210 -10.80 17.20 22.39
C LEU A 210 -11.21 18.58 22.88
N TYR A 211 -12.46 18.93 22.67
CA TYR A 211 -13.07 20.16 23.18
C TYR A 211 -13.93 19.86 24.40
N GLN A 212 -13.67 20.56 25.52
CA GLN A 212 -14.48 20.53 26.72
C GLN A 212 -15.40 21.76 26.74
N PRO A 213 -16.70 21.60 26.50
CA PRO A 213 -17.63 22.75 26.59
C PRO A 213 -17.63 23.35 28.00
N PRO A 214 -17.80 24.67 28.13
CA PRO A 214 -17.91 25.30 29.42
C PRO A 214 -19.13 24.76 30.18
N LYS A 215 -19.01 24.69 31.51
CA LYS A 215 -20.13 24.29 32.37
C LYS A 215 -21.24 25.33 32.21
N ARG A 216 -22.47 24.87 31.96
CA ARG A 216 -23.63 25.76 31.94
C ARG A 216 -23.88 26.32 33.35
N GLU A 217 -24.34 27.54 33.44
CA GLU A 217 -24.76 28.13 34.71
C GLU A 217 -25.97 27.37 35.26
N GLY A 218 -25.91 26.99 36.56
CA GLY A 218 -26.97 26.25 37.25
C GLY A 218 -26.62 24.82 37.63
N PRO A 219 -27.54 24.12 38.32
CA PRO A 219 -27.36 22.73 38.74
C PRO A 219 -27.41 21.79 37.53
N GLY A 220 -26.51 20.81 37.48
CA GLY A 220 -26.48 19.80 36.44
C GLY A 220 -25.08 19.23 36.19
N ARG A 221 -25.03 18.11 35.49
CA ARG A 221 -23.76 17.48 35.07
C ARG A 221 -23.08 18.33 34.01
N PRO A 222 -21.75 18.56 34.08
CA PRO A 222 -21.01 19.22 33.00
C PRO A 222 -21.21 18.49 31.67
N PRO A 223 -21.23 19.24 30.54
CA PRO A 223 -21.28 18.62 29.22
C PRO A 223 -20.09 17.64 29.02
N LEU A 224 -20.33 16.54 28.32
CA LEU A 224 -19.24 15.62 27.97
C LEU A 224 -18.34 16.26 26.92
N PRO A 225 -17.03 16.00 26.97
CA PRO A 225 -16.11 16.43 25.93
C PRO A 225 -16.43 15.75 24.60
N TYR A 226 -16.21 16.44 23.49
CA TYR A 226 -16.34 15.90 22.15
C TYR A 226 -15.19 16.37 21.28
N LYS A 227 -14.96 15.67 20.16
CA LYS A 227 -13.92 16.04 19.21
C LYS A 227 -14.40 17.11 18.24
N VAL A 228 -13.53 18.08 17.99
CA VAL A 228 -13.69 19.11 16.97
C VAL A 228 -12.56 19.03 15.95
N PRO A 229 -12.79 19.36 14.67
CA PRO A 229 -11.72 19.36 13.69
C PRO A 229 -10.70 20.46 14.02
N PRO A 230 -9.40 20.16 14.03
CA PRO A 230 -8.38 21.20 14.17
C PRO A 230 -8.40 22.13 12.96
N GLU A 231 -7.91 23.34 13.14
CA GLU A 231 -7.96 24.37 12.10
C GLU A 231 -7.23 23.98 10.81
N ASN A 232 -6.17 23.18 10.90
CA ASN A 232 -5.37 22.71 9.78
C ASN A 232 -5.93 21.45 9.10
N LEU A 233 -7.01 20.84 9.60
CA LEU A 233 -7.69 19.73 8.94
C LEU A 233 -8.55 20.26 7.81
N LEU A 234 -8.15 20.02 6.56
CA LEU A 234 -8.87 20.39 5.36
C LEU A 234 -9.46 19.15 4.71
N TYR A 235 -10.78 19.11 4.55
CA TYR A 235 -11.48 18.00 3.92
C TYR A 235 -12.68 18.49 3.12
N ALA A 236 -12.76 18.04 1.87
CA ALA A 236 -13.87 18.31 0.97
C ALA A 236 -14.33 17.05 0.24
N VAL A 237 -15.58 17.00 -0.15
CA VAL A 237 -16.18 15.86 -0.85
C VAL A 237 -16.66 16.24 -2.23
N VAL A 238 -16.66 15.26 -3.13
CA VAL A 238 -17.27 15.33 -4.47
C VAL A 238 -18.62 14.63 -4.40
N VAL A 239 -19.68 15.41 -4.60
CA VAL A 239 -21.06 14.92 -4.62
C VAL A 239 -21.49 14.68 -6.07
N LYS A 240 -21.90 13.45 -6.41
CA LYS A 240 -22.34 13.07 -7.73
C LYS A 240 -23.85 12.74 -7.70
N ARG A 241 -24.68 13.63 -8.22
CA ARG A 241 -26.10 13.35 -8.41
C ARG A 241 -26.29 12.46 -9.65
N ARG A 242 -27.05 11.39 -9.48
CA ARG A 242 -27.30 10.41 -10.55
C ARG A 242 -28.79 10.32 -10.84
N GLU A 243 -29.11 10.29 -12.14
CA GLU A 243 -30.45 9.99 -12.64
C GLU A 243 -30.36 8.87 -13.67
N ASN A 244 -31.19 7.85 -13.53
CA ASN A 244 -31.19 6.67 -14.41
C ASN A 244 -29.79 6.04 -14.60
N GLY A 245 -28.96 6.02 -13.52
CA GLY A 245 -27.61 5.47 -13.52
C GLY A 245 -26.54 6.37 -14.15
N ARG A 246 -26.89 7.54 -14.70
CA ARG A 246 -25.96 8.53 -15.28
C ARG A 246 -25.70 9.66 -14.30
N VAL A 247 -24.48 10.15 -14.25
CA VAL A 247 -24.14 11.37 -13.50
C VAL A 247 -24.71 12.57 -14.26
N VAL A 248 -25.61 13.32 -13.61
CA VAL A 248 -26.25 14.51 -14.17
C VAL A 248 -25.68 15.80 -13.60
N GLU A 249 -25.08 15.72 -12.40
CA GLU A 249 -24.49 16.88 -11.75
C GLU A 249 -23.31 16.45 -10.87
N ILE A 250 -22.28 17.27 -10.84
CA ILE A 250 -21.12 17.12 -9.93
C ILE A 250 -21.00 18.44 -9.17
N SER A 251 -21.08 18.36 -7.85
CA SER A 251 -20.85 19.47 -6.95
C SER A 251 -19.78 19.12 -5.93
N THR A 252 -19.30 20.10 -5.20
CA THR A 252 -18.29 19.90 -4.15
C THR A 252 -18.76 20.57 -2.87
N GLU A 253 -18.47 19.94 -1.74
CA GLU A 253 -18.83 20.43 -0.43
C GLU A 253 -17.61 20.41 0.50
N VAL A 254 -17.42 21.48 1.28
CA VAL A 254 -16.37 21.58 2.29
C VAL A 254 -16.92 21.04 3.60
N ILE A 255 -16.30 19.97 4.12
CA ILE A 255 -16.71 19.34 5.39
C ILE A 255 -15.88 19.89 6.56
N TYR A 256 -14.55 20.00 6.38
CA TYR A 256 -13.65 20.57 7.39
C TYR A 256 -12.75 21.63 6.76
N GLY A 257 -12.46 22.68 7.53
CA GLY A 257 -11.71 23.85 7.09
C GLY A 257 -12.59 24.92 6.44
N SER A 258 -11.96 25.95 5.87
CA SER A 258 -12.67 27.01 5.17
C SER A 258 -12.46 26.94 3.65
N PRO A 259 -13.46 27.40 2.85
CA PRO A 259 -13.32 27.47 1.39
C PRO A 259 -12.08 28.24 0.93
N GLN A 260 -11.73 29.32 1.65
CA GLN A 260 -10.56 30.15 1.34
C GLN A 260 -9.24 29.39 1.51
N ARG A 261 -9.10 28.60 2.58
CA ARG A 261 -7.91 27.77 2.83
C ARG A 261 -7.79 26.64 1.80
N ILE A 262 -8.91 26.02 1.42
CA ILE A 262 -8.94 25.00 0.38
C ILE A 262 -8.56 25.61 -0.97
N ALA A 263 -9.10 26.77 -1.33
CA ALA A 263 -8.74 27.47 -2.57
C ALA A 263 -7.23 27.81 -2.61
N ALA A 264 -6.68 28.31 -1.49
CA ALA A 264 -5.25 28.56 -1.38
C ALA A 264 -4.43 27.27 -1.56
N ARG A 265 -4.84 26.14 -0.96
CA ARG A 265 -4.18 24.85 -1.13
C ARG A 265 -4.21 24.37 -2.60
N LEU A 266 -5.38 24.46 -3.26
CA LEU A 266 -5.54 24.11 -4.68
C LEU A 266 -4.71 25.01 -5.60
N GLY A 267 -4.56 26.30 -5.29
CA GLY A 267 -3.71 27.22 -6.05
C GLY A 267 -2.22 26.88 -6.04
N HIS A 268 -1.75 26.12 -5.06
CA HIS A 268 -0.37 25.62 -4.97
C HIS A 268 -0.23 24.14 -5.39
N SER A 269 -1.33 23.48 -5.74
CA SER A 269 -1.33 22.07 -6.12
C SER A 269 -0.68 21.86 -7.50
N SER A 270 0.18 20.86 -7.60
CA SER A 270 0.75 20.43 -8.89
C SER A 270 -0.14 19.43 -9.64
N THR A 271 -1.20 18.93 -9.01
CA THR A 271 -2.03 17.82 -9.53
C THR A 271 -3.51 18.14 -9.62
N MET A 272 -4.02 19.04 -8.79
CA MET A 272 -5.44 19.40 -8.75
C MET A 272 -5.61 20.94 -8.76
N ASN A 273 -6.40 21.42 -9.68
CA ASN A 273 -6.88 22.82 -9.67
C ASN A 273 -8.32 22.95 -9.17
N VAL A 274 -9.00 21.84 -8.95
CA VAL A 274 -10.36 21.71 -8.42
C VAL A 274 -10.44 20.54 -7.47
N ILE A 275 -11.41 20.55 -6.55
CA ILE A 275 -11.71 19.42 -5.68
C ILE A 275 -12.13 18.24 -6.55
N SER A 276 -11.41 17.13 -6.49
CA SER A 276 -11.70 15.95 -7.30
C SER A 276 -11.16 14.65 -6.68
N THR A 277 -11.73 13.51 -7.10
CA THR A 277 -11.31 12.15 -6.74
C THR A 277 -10.76 11.39 -7.94
N TYR A 278 -10.56 12.06 -9.06
CA TYR A 278 -10.23 11.38 -10.32
C TYR A 278 -8.90 10.60 -10.25
N GLY A 279 -7.94 11.05 -9.44
CA GLY A 279 -6.64 10.40 -9.28
C GLY A 279 -6.78 9.01 -8.68
N VAL A 280 -7.51 8.87 -7.56
CA VAL A 280 -7.77 7.58 -6.91
C VAL A 280 -8.68 6.71 -7.77
N GLU A 281 -9.71 7.26 -8.43
CA GLU A 281 -10.56 6.52 -9.35
C GLU A 281 -9.76 5.93 -10.53
N ARG A 282 -8.83 6.71 -11.09
CA ARG A 282 -7.92 6.22 -12.14
C ARG A 282 -6.97 5.15 -11.59
N ASN A 283 -6.48 5.29 -10.37
CA ASN A 283 -5.63 4.29 -9.71
C ASN A 283 -6.38 2.97 -9.49
N ASN A 284 -7.68 3.01 -9.22
CA ASN A 284 -8.51 1.81 -9.08
C ASN A 284 -8.50 0.92 -10.34
N LEU A 285 -8.37 1.51 -11.53
CA LEU A 285 -8.19 0.75 -12.78
C LEU A 285 -6.82 0.07 -12.81
N THR A 286 -5.78 0.74 -12.35
CA THR A 286 -4.42 0.18 -12.24
C THR A 286 -4.40 -1.01 -11.26
N ILE A 287 -5.06 -0.91 -10.10
CA ILE A 287 -5.19 -2.00 -9.15
C ILE A 287 -5.88 -3.22 -9.77
N ARG A 288 -6.95 -3.00 -10.55
CA ARG A 288 -7.66 -4.07 -11.26
C ARG A 288 -6.80 -4.73 -12.34
N GLN A 289 -5.89 -3.99 -12.95
CA GLN A 289 -4.94 -4.50 -13.94
C GLN A 289 -3.86 -5.38 -13.29
N HIS A 290 -3.27 -4.94 -12.19
CA HIS A 290 -2.19 -5.65 -11.50
C HIS A 290 -2.67 -6.76 -10.56
N SER A 291 -3.96 -6.86 -10.28
CA SER A 291 -4.52 -7.94 -9.46
C SER A 291 -5.67 -8.65 -10.16
N ARG A 292 -5.41 -9.88 -10.63
CA ARG A 292 -6.45 -10.69 -11.27
C ARG A 292 -7.66 -10.93 -10.37
N ARG A 293 -7.47 -10.94 -9.05
CA ARG A 293 -8.55 -11.09 -8.06
C ARG A 293 -9.49 -9.89 -8.03
N MET A 294 -9.03 -8.73 -8.52
CA MET A 294 -9.80 -7.48 -8.60
C MET A 294 -10.46 -7.27 -9.97
N THR A 295 -10.13 -8.10 -10.96
CA THR A 295 -10.72 -8.00 -12.31
C THR A 295 -12.19 -8.40 -12.26
N ARG A 296 -13.06 -7.55 -12.82
CA ARG A 296 -14.52 -7.81 -12.86
C ARG A 296 -14.88 -8.88 -13.89
N LYS A 297 -15.98 -9.61 -13.65
CA LYS A 297 -16.57 -10.59 -14.58
C LYS A 297 -15.62 -11.71 -15.02
N VAL A 298 -14.73 -12.18 -14.12
CA VAL A 298 -13.83 -13.31 -14.35
C VAL A 298 -13.85 -14.30 -13.18
N ASN A 299 -13.57 -15.58 -13.47
CA ASN A 299 -13.49 -16.64 -12.45
C ASN A 299 -12.14 -16.61 -11.67
N ALA A 300 -11.71 -15.41 -11.27
CA ALA A 300 -10.44 -15.24 -10.55
C ALA A 300 -10.61 -14.52 -9.21
N PHE A 301 -11.86 -14.42 -8.72
CA PHE A 301 -12.17 -13.83 -7.42
C PHE A 301 -11.49 -14.58 -6.27
N SER A 302 -11.29 -13.89 -5.16
CA SER A 302 -10.67 -14.50 -3.98
C SER A 302 -11.64 -15.41 -3.26
N LYS A 303 -11.15 -16.56 -2.78
CA LYS A 303 -11.92 -17.47 -1.93
C LYS A 303 -11.67 -17.23 -0.44
N ASP A 304 -10.69 -16.38 -0.12
CA ASP A 304 -10.26 -16.07 1.23
C ASP A 304 -9.67 -14.65 1.26
N GLN A 305 -10.00 -13.88 2.31
CA GLN A 305 -9.57 -12.48 2.45
C GLN A 305 -8.06 -12.35 2.67
N PHE A 306 -7.44 -13.30 3.36
CA PHE A 306 -6.00 -13.30 3.59
C PHE A 306 -5.21 -13.39 2.29
N TYR A 307 -5.66 -14.25 1.35
CA TYR A 307 -5.04 -14.34 0.02
C TYR A 307 -5.31 -13.12 -0.84
N LEU A 308 -6.49 -12.48 -0.70
CA LEU A 308 -6.77 -11.20 -1.36
C LEU A 308 -5.82 -10.11 -0.88
N THR A 309 -5.71 -9.95 0.43
CA THR A 309 -4.80 -9.00 1.09
C THR A 309 -3.34 -9.23 0.67
N SER A 310 -2.90 -10.48 0.68
CA SER A 310 -1.54 -10.85 0.28
C SER A 310 -1.23 -10.53 -1.18
N GLN A 311 -2.18 -10.80 -2.08
CA GLN A 311 -2.02 -10.49 -3.51
C GLN A 311 -1.99 -8.97 -3.75
N LEU A 312 -2.84 -8.20 -3.06
CA LEU A 312 -2.84 -6.74 -3.15
C LEU A 312 -1.53 -6.15 -2.62
N ALA A 313 -1.02 -6.67 -1.51
CA ALA A 313 0.26 -6.22 -0.97
C ALA A 313 1.42 -6.40 -1.96
N LEU A 314 1.49 -7.55 -2.63
CA LEU A 314 2.48 -7.79 -3.70
C LEU A 314 2.28 -6.81 -4.87
N ALA A 315 1.03 -6.64 -5.33
CA ALA A 315 0.71 -5.75 -6.44
C ALA A 315 1.07 -4.29 -6.12
N PHE A 316 0.76 -3.80 -4.92
CA PHE A 316 1.12 -2.45 -4.49
C PHE A 316 2.63 -2.26 -4.37
N ALA A 317 3.34 -3.18 -3.72
CA ALA A 317 4.79 -3.07 -3.62
C ALA A 317 5.45 -3.06 -5.01
N TYR A 318 5.02 -3.94 -5.91
CA TYR A 318 5.52 -3.97 -7.28
C TYR A 318 5.20 -2.67 -8.04
N TYR A 319 3.96 -2.20 -7.97
CA TYR A 319 3.54 -0.94 -8.57
C TYR A 319 4.35 0.26 -8.05
N HIS A 320 4.57 0.33 -6.73
CA HIS A 320 5.28 1.46 -6.13
C HIS A 320 6.76 1.50 -6.49
N PHE A 321 7.43 0.35 -6.48
CA PHE A 321 8.90 0.32 -6.59
C PHE A 321 9.41 -0.09 -7.98
N ALA A 322 8.66 -0.92 -8.72
CA ALA A 322 9.16 -1.55 -9.93
C ALA A 322 8.45 -1.13 -11.24
N VAL A 323 7.29 -0.47 -11.15
CA VAL A 323 6.54 -0.06 -12.35
C VAL A 323 6.66 1.44 -12.59
N PRO A 324 7.36 1.88 -13.66
CA PRO A 324 7.39 3.29 -14.03
C PRO A 324 5.99 3.81 -14.39
N HIS A 325 5.64 4.98 -13.90
CA HIS A 325 4.37 5.63 -14.20
C HIS A 325 4.57 6.77 -15.19
N ARG A 326 3.91 6.71 -16.36
CA ARG A 326 4.10 7.69 -17.43
C ARG A 326 3.85 9.14 -16.98
N GLY A 327 2.90 9.38 -16.09
CA GLY A 327 2.59 10.71 -15.54
C GLY A 327 3.63 11.25 -14.56
N LEU A 328 4.60 10.43 -14.12
CA LEU A 328 5.66 10.82 -13.17
C LEU A 328 7.01 11.01 -13.83
N ARG A 329 7.13 10.74 -15.14
CA ARG A 329 8.39 10.91 -15.89
C ARG A 329 8.89 12.35 -15.82
N GLN A 330 10.19 12.51 -15.73
CA GLN A 330 10.85 13.81 -15.76
C GLN A 330 11.54 14.03 -17.11
N ARG A 331 11.44 15.25 -17.63
CA ARG A 331 12.18 15.62 -18.84
C ARG A 331 13.66 15.72 -18.51
N LEU A 332 14.50 15.08 -19.31
CA LEU A 332 15.96 15.22 -19.21
C LEU A 332 16.37 16.60 -19.72
N GLU A 333 17.27 17.25 -19.01
CA GLU A 333 17.87 18.52 -19.46
C GLU A 333 18.62 18.32 -20.78
N THR A 334 19.42 17.25 -20.84
CA THR A 334 20.13 16.84 -22.08
C THR A 334 19.60 15.47 -22.51
N PRO A 335 18.98 15.38 -23.72
CA PRO A 335 18.56 14.10 -24.28
C PRO A 335 19.74 13.14 -24.46
N GLN A 336 19.55 11.87 -24.11
CA GLN A 336 20.58 10.82 -24.18
C GLN A 336 20.35 9.94 -25.40
N SER A 337 21.40 9.63 -26.18
CA SER A 337 21.31 8.65 -27.24
C SER A 337 21.14 7.23 -26.67
N THR A 338 20.18 6.47 -27.21
CA THR A 338 19.89 5.11 -26.71
C THR A 338 20.71 4.01 -27.37
N ASN A 339 21.11 4.22 -28.65
CA ASN A 339 21.80 3.21 -29.46
C ASN A 339 22.95 3.85 -30.30
N GLY A 340 23.80 4.63 -29.64
CA GLY A 340 24.89 5.35 -30.35
C GLY A 340 24.38 6.44 -31.27
N PRO A 341 25.18 6.85 -32.28
CA PRO A 341 24.87 8.02 -33.14
C PRO A 341 23.57 7.92 -33.95
N LYS A 342 23.08 6.71 -34.21
CA LYS A 342 21.86 6.44 -34.99
C LYS A 342 20.63 6.14 -34.11
N GLY A 343 20.77 6.16 -32.79
CA GLY A 343 19.68 5.85 -31.87
C GLY A 343 18.71 7.02 -31.69
N SER A 344 17.46 6.69 -31.33
CA SER A 344 16.49 7.71 -30.92
C SER A 344 16.93 8.36 -29.61
N LEU A 345 16.67 9.68 -29.48
CA LEU A 345 17.01 10.41 -28.26
C LEU A 345 16.03 10.08 -27.12
N LYS A 346 16.53 9.56 -26.02
CA LYS A 346 15.77 9.42 -24.78
C LYS A 346 15.61 10.81 -24.14
N LYS A 347 14.41 11.36 -24.18
CA LYS A 347 14.08 12.70 -23.67
C LYS A 347 13.52 12.68 -22.25
N TRP A 348 13.20 11.49 -21.69
CA TRP A 348 12.51 11.34 -20.42
C TRP A 348 13.21 10.32 -19.53
N ARG A 349 13.35 10.68 -18.26
CA ARG A 349 13.69 9.75 -17.19
C ARG A 349 12.39 9.15 -16.65
N GLU A 350 12.29 7.82 -16.67
CA GLU A 350 11.19 7.09 -16.06
C GLU A 350 11.27 7.18 -14.55
N ARG A 351 10.11 7.27 -13.90
CA ARG A 351 10.00 7.28 -12.43
C ARG A 351 8.85 6.40 -11.98
N THR A 352 9.10 5.65 -10.91
CA THR A 352 8.07 4.94 -10.15
C THR A 352 7.43 5.87 -9.12
N PRO A 353 6.26 5.49 -8.54
CA PRO A 353 5.67 6.21 -7.42
C PRO A 353 6.64 6.39 -6.23
N ALA A 354 7.41 5.36 -5.87
CA ALA A 354 8.40 5.43 -4.80
C ALA A 354 9.53 6.42 -5.11
N MET A 355 10.00 6.50 -6.37
CA MET A 355 10.95 7.52 -6.81
C MET A 355 10.36 8.93 -6.74
N ALA A 356 9.07 9.08 -7.07
CA ALA A 356 8.41 10.39 -7.02
C ALA A 356 8.26 10.88 -5.58
N ALA A 357 8.07 9.98 -4.63
CA ALA A 357 8.01 10.26 -3.20
C ALA A 357 9.40 10.34 -2.53
N GLY A 358 10.51 10.24 -3.27
CA GLY A 358 11.87 10.31 -2.71
C GLY A 358 12.30 9.07 -1.91
N LEU A 359 11.59 7.96 -2.02
CA LEU A 359 11.88 6.72 -1.26
C LEU A 359 12.99 5.88 -1.87
N THR A 360 13.26 6.05 -3.15
CA THR A 360 14.33 5.39 -3.91
C THR A 360 14.76 6.26 -5.09
N ASP A 361 15.96 6.05 -5.59
CA ASP A 361 16.58 6.81 -6.68
C ASP A 361 16.48 6.13 -8.05
N HIS A 362 16.03 4.86 -8.09
CA HIS A 362 15.93 4.05 -9.30
C HIS A 362 14.68 3.17 -9.36
N VAL A 363 14.40 2.63 -10.53
CA VAL A 363 13.36 1.62 -10.75
C VAL A 363 13.87 0.28 -10.26
N TRP A 364 13.18 -0.29 -9.27
CA TRP A 364 13.59 -1.59 -8.72
C TRP A 364 13.30 -2.74 -9.67
N THR A 365 14.22 -3.69 -9.68
CA THR A 365 13.96 -5.01 -10.25
C THR A 365 13.09 -5.85 -9.30
N MET A 366 12.47 -6.89 -9.82
CA MET A 366 11.77 -7.85 -8.95
C MET A 366 12.74 -8.53 -7.97
N ASP A 367 14.01 -8.72 -8.36
CA ASP A 367 15.01 -9.30 -7.46
C ASP A 367 15.34 -8.38 -6.28
N GLU A 368 15.49 -7.08 -6.51
CA GLU A 368 15.67 -6.09 -5.43
C GLU A 368 14.49 -6.10 -4.48
N LEU A 369 13.26 -6.09 -5.01
CA LEU A 369 12.06 -6.13 -4.19
C LEU A 369 12.01 -7.37 -3.30
N LEU A 370 12.34 -8.55 -3.83
CA LEU A 370 12.28 -9.81 -3.11
C LEU A 370 13.48 -10.05 -2.18
N SER A 371 14.67 -9.52 -2.53
CA SER A 371 15.90 -9.66 -1.76
C SER A 371 16.07 -8.59 -0.70
N PHE A 372 15.27 -7.52 -0.72
CA PHE A 372 15.33 -6.48 0.31
C PHE A 372 15.12 -7.09 1.70
N ARG A 373 16.08 -6.85 2.58
CA ARG A 373 16.00 -7.39 3.94
C ARG A 373 15.38 -6.34 4.86
N VAL A 374 14.11 -6.55 5.18
CA VAL A 374 13.38 -5.66 6.09
C VAL A 374 13.96 -5.79 7.50
N PRO A 375 14.38 -4.68 8.15
CA PRO A 375 14.87 -4.70 9.52
C PRO A 375 13.83 -5.28 10.51
N PRO A 376 14.28 -5.91 11.62
CA PRO A 376 13.40 -6.70 12.49
C PRO A 376 12.35 -5.90 13.27
N LYS A 377 12.50 -4.57 13.37
CA LYS A 377 11.60 -3.68 14.15
C LYS A 377 10.46 -3.06 13.35
N CYS A 378 10.28 -3.45 12.07
CA CYS A 378 9.21 -2.92 11.24
C CYS A 378 7.99 -3.82 11.32
N HIS A 379 7.01 -3.43 12.13
CA HIS A 379 5.68 -4.03 12.21
C HIS A 379 4.62 -3.05 11.73
N TRP A 380 3.64 -3.58 11.04
CA TRP A 380 2.38 -2.87 10.70
C TRP A 380 1.43 -2.94 11.87
#